data_abb4ac281fbeaca76b412431f597adcc
#
_entry.id   abb4ac281fbeaca76b412431f597adcc
#
_cell.length_a   1.000
_cell.length_b   1.000
_cell.length_c   1.000
_cell.angle_alpha   90.00
_cell.angle_beta   90.00
_cell.angle_gamma   90.00
#
_symmetry.space_group_name_H-M   'P 1'
#
loop_
_entity.id
_entity.type
_entity.pdbx_description
1 polymer ?
#
loop_
_entity_poly.entity_id
_entity_poly.type
_entity_poly.pdbx_seq_one_letter_code
_entity_poly.pdbx_strand_id
1 'polypeptide(L)' 'MKWQCYLNTNMGWQLVTETFPNQFNRNDVIRAFEGRYGCKAVQVNPAPIC' A
#
# COMPACT_ATOMS: atom_id res chain seq x y z
N MET A 1 9.12 0.80 -8.10
CA MET A 1 7.76 1.17 -8.54
C MET A 1 6.98 1.65 -7.33
N LYS A 2 6.24 2.74 -7.49
CA LYS A 2 5.42 3.27 -6.39
C LYS A 2 4.04 2.63 -6.37
N TRP A 3 3.58 2.34 -5.18
CA TRP A 3 2.25 1.79 -4.94
C TRP A 3 1.54 2.63 -3.90
N GLN A 4 0.22 2.71 -4.01
CA GLN A 4 -0.60 3.43 -3.05
C GLN A 4 -1.73 2.54 -2.56
N CYS A 5 -2.18 2.82 -1.34
CA CYS A 5 -3.32 2.10 -0.77
C CYS A 5 -3.97 2.97 0.30
N TYR A 6 -5.18 2.55 0.71
CA TYR A 6 -5.83 3.13 1.88
C TYR A 6 -5.66 2.17 3.05
N LEU A 7 -5.24 2.71 4.19
CA LEU A 7 -5.10 1.96 5.44
C LEU A 7 -6.17 2.38 6.41
N ASN A 8 -6.81 1.40 7.03
CA ASN A 8 -7.81 1.65 8.07
C ASN A 8 -7.10 1.82 9.41
N THR A 9 -6.79 3.06 9.75
CA THR A 9 -6.09 3.40 10.98
C THR A 9 -7.08 3.83 12.06
N ASN A 10 -6.57 4.05 13.28
CA ASN A 10 -7.38 4.57 14.39
C ASN A 10 -7.96 5.96 14.09
N MET A 11 -7.35 6.66 13.15
CA MET A 11 -7.81 8.00 12.73
C MET A 11 -8.65 7.95 11.46
N GLY A 12 -9.07 6.76 11.04
CA GLY A 12 -9.86 6.54 9.83
C GLY A 12 -8.99 6.10 8.66
N TRP A 13 -9.55 6.20 7.45
CA TRP A 13 -8.85 5.78 6.23
C TRP A 13 -7.81 6.82 5.84
N GLN A 14 -6.60 6.35 5.57
CA GLN A 14 -5.52 7.24 5.15
C GLN A 14 -4.86 6.70 3.89
N LEU A 15 -4.56 7.62 2.97
CA LEU A 15 -3.85 7.28 1.74
C LEU A 15 -2.34 7.24 2.02
N VAL A 16 -1.72 6.11 1.69
CA VAL A 16 -0.28 5.93 1.91
C VAL A 16 0.36 5.48 0.60
N THR A 17 1.52 6.02 0.30
CA THR A 17 2.30 5.67 -0.89
C THR A 17 3.68 5.17 -0.46
N GLU A 18 4.11 4.05 -1.04
CA GLU A 18 5.42 3.46 -0.76
C GLU A 18 6.05 2.98 -2.05
N THR A 19 7.38 2.90 -2.06
CA THR A 19 8.13 2.37 -3.20
C THR A 19 8.52 0.92 -2.92
N PHE A 20 8.28 0.05 -3.88
CA PHE A 20 8.62 -1.38 -3.80
C PHE A 20 9.41 -1.80 -5.02
N PRO A 21 10.17 -2.92 -4.92
CA PRO A 21 10.86 -3.46 -6.09
C PRO A 21 9.89 -3.82 -7.23
N ASN A 22 10.37 -3.71 -8.47
CA ASN A 22 9.54 -3.96 -9.63
C ASN A 22 9.01 -5.39 -9.70
N GLN A 23 9.72 -6.34 -9.08
CA GLN A 23 9.29 -7.74 -9.08
C GLN A 23 8.12 -8.02 -8.13
N PHE A 24 7.76 -7.07 -7.26
CA PHE A 24 6.60 -7.24 -6.40
C PHE A 24 5.32 -7.21 -7.22
N ASN A 25 4.46 -8.20 -7.00
CA ASN A 25 3.11 -8.17 -7.55
C ASN A 25 2.17 -7.54 -6.52
N ARG A 26 0.89 -7.44 -6.88
CA ARG A 26 -0.09 -6.81 -6.00
C ARG A 26 -0.19 -7.51 -4.65
N ASN A 27 -0.18 -8.83 -4.62
CA ASN A 27 -0.26 -9.58 -3.37
C ASN A 27 0.94 -9.32 -2.47
N ASP A 28 2.13 -9.22 -3.05
CA ASP A 28 3.33 -8.91 -2.30
C ASP A 28 3.24 -7.53 -1.67
N VAL A 29 2.73 -6.56 -2.42
CA VAL A 29 2.57 -5.19 -1.96
C VAL A 29 1.55 -5.12 -0.82
N ILE A 30 0.42 -5.82 -0.95
CA ILE A 30 -0.60 -5.87 0.11
C ILE A 30 0.01 -6.40 1.40
N ARG A 31 0.75 -7.50 1.32
CA ARG A 31 1.39 -8.09 2.50
C ARG A 31 2.40 -7.13 3.13
N ALA A 32 3.15 -6.43 2.29
CA ALA A 32 4.14 -5.49 2.79
C ALA A 32 3.47 -4.32 3.51
N PHE A 33 2.40 -3.76 2.95
CA PHE A 33 1.66 -2.69 3.61
C PHE A 33 1.07 -3.16 4.93
N GLU A 34 0.39 -4.29 4.94
CA GLU A 34 -0.26 -4.80 6.14
C GLU A 34 0.76 -5.16 7.21
N GLY A 35 1.88 -5.75 6.82
CA GLY A 35 2.94 -6.08 7.76
C GLY A 35 3.64 -4.86 8.33
N ARG A 36 3.83 -3.82 7.52
CA ARG A 36 4.52 -2.61 7.95
C ARG A 36 3.66 -1.76 8.88
N TYR A 37 2.38 -1.61 8.57
CA TYR A 37 1.51 -0.69 9.30
C TYR A 37 0.61 -1.39 10.30
N GLY A 38 0.49 -2.71 10.22
CA GLY A 38 -0.36 -3.46 11.14
C GLY A 38 -1.84 -3.21 10.96
N CYS A 39 -2.25 -2.70 9.79
CA CYS A 39 -3.63 -2.36 9.47
C CYS A 39 -4.02 -3.02 8.15
N LYS A 40 -5.31 -3.19 7.94
CA LYS A 40 -5.80 -3.73 6.68
C LYS A 40 -5.62 -2.72 5.56
N ALA A 41 -5.08 -3.15 4.43
CA ALA A 41 -4.88 -2.33 3.26
C ALA A 41 -5.94 -2.64 2.20
N VAL A 42 -6.55 -1.59 1.62
CA VAL A 42 -7.54 -1.72 0.56
C VAL A 42 -7.18 -0.79 -0.59
N GLN A 43 -7.74 -1.08 -1.76
CA GLN A 43 -7.51 -0.29 -2.97
C GLN A 43 -6.02 -0.13 -3.27
N VAL A 44 -5.30 -1.25 -3.19
CA VAL A 44 -3.86 -1.27 -3.45
C VAL A 44 -3.64 -1.25 -4.95
N ASN A 45 -3.06 -0.17 -5.46
CA ASN A 45 -2.85 0.04 -6.89
C ASN A 45 -1.51 0.72 -7.13
N PRO A 46 -0.94 0.56 -8.33
CA PRO A 46 0.25 1.36 -8.68
C PRO A 46 -0.07 2.85 -8.59
N ALA A 47 0.82 3.60 -7.97
CA ALA A 47 0.64 5.04 -7.85
C ALA A 47 0.89 5.70 -9.20
N PRO A 48 0.14 6.76 -9.54
CA PRO A 48 0.39 7.48 -10.79
C PRO A 48 1.78 8.09 -10.78
N ILE A 49 2.41 8.07 -11.94
CA ILE A 49 3.68 8.75 -12.14
C ILE A 49 3.36 10.17 -12.58
N CYS A 50 3.82 11.11 -11.80
CA CYS A 50 3.62 12.52 -12.12
C CYS A 50 4.81 13.07 -12.87
#